data_a3242cda5ae682d2bd46c67b2e10c398
#
_entry.id   a3242cda5ae682d2bd46c67b2e10c398
#
_cell.length_a   1.000
_cell.length_b   1.000
_cell.length_c   1.000
_cell.angle_alpha   90.00
_cell.angle_beta   90.00
_cell.angle_gamma   90.00
#
_symmetry.space_group_name_H-M   'P 1'
#
loop_
_entity.id
_entity.type
_entity.pdbx_description
1 polymer ?
#
loop_
_entity_poly.entity_id
_entity_poly.type
_entity_poly.pdbx_seq_one_letter_code
_entity_poly.pdbx_strand_id
1 'polypeptide(L)'
;MTTSIENTQTTVTTSTAKTVITHNGLFHADETFGTAFLSLLLGSEVRVVRTRNPQVIEEACVALDVGGEYDNAKLRYDHHQREFTDVHEGTSVKLAACGLIWRHFGTCLITKLHPELDIEQVKTLWQSVDETICRPVDLQDNGQGTFKVEGAEAQALTVSMMVAAFNQQDIYSPAQDEAFMRVVEILKEYILNFLRSEANKLQLLKEAEEAVKAQLGSRVLVLDKFLPYREAVLKANAEEGGQFDLVTYPAQGQWNIQTIPVDDTPENFYSQRVSLPQRLWGLTGPDASKESLGGSALVFCHKTGFLAAVKADTAEAARKAAEAVIAEAQAKA
;
A
#
# COMPACT_ATOMS: atom_id res chain seq x y z
N MET A 1 -2.21 -13.54 -28.83
CA MET A 1 -3.61 -13.98 -28.74
C MET A 1 -4.26 -13.04 -27.74
N THR A 2 -5.09 -12.15 -28.25
CA THR A 2 -5.76 -11.09 -27.49
C THR A 2 -6.94 -11.71 -26.76
N THR A 3 -6.87 -11.83 -25.44
CA THR A 3 -7.98 -12.27 -24.60
C THR A 3 -8.83 -11.05 -24.29
N SER A 4 -10.01 -11.01 -24.89
CA SER A 4 -11.04 -10.00 -24.63
C SER A 4 -11.57 -10.18 -23.20
N ILE A 5 -11.48 -9.13 -22.37
CA ILE A 5 -12.16 -9.08 -21.07
C ILE A 5 -13.62 -8.78 -21.37
N GLU A 6 -14.47 -9.80 -21.32
CA GLU A 6 -15.93 -9.61 -21.37
C GLU A 6 -16.39 -9.00 -20.05
N ASN A 7 -16.92 -7.79 -20.18
CA ASN A 7 -17.52 -6.98 -19.12
C ASN A 7 -18.91 -7.56 -18.79
N THR A 8 -18.98 -8.57 -17.92
CA THR A 8 -20.24 -9.10 -17.46
C THR A 8 -20.79 -8.20 -16.35
N GLN A 9 -21.55 -7.18 -16.73
CA GLN A 9 -22.39 -6.42 -15.81
C GLN A 9 -23.48 -7.34 -15.26
N THR A 10 -23.26 -7.88 -14.06
CA THR A 10 -24.31 -8.56 -13.31
C THR A 10 -25.19 -7.50 -12.66
N THR A 11 -26.34 -7.22 -13.27
CA THR A 11 -27.39 -6.38 -12.70
C THR A 11 -28.03 -7.09 -11.52
N VAL A 12 -27.66 -6.67 -10.31
CA VAL A 12 -28.31 -7.13 -9.08
C VAL A 12 -29.66 -6.41 -8.94
N THR A 13 -30.72 -7.17 -9.14
CA THR A 13 -32.10 -6.71 -8.95
C THR A 13 -32.41 -6.42 -7.49
N THR A 14 -33.10 -5.33 -7.26
CA THR A 14 -33.52 -4.75 -5.98
C THR A 14 -34.44 -5.65 -5.16
N SER A 15 -34.24 -5.60 -3.82
CA SER A 15 -35.19 -5.96 -2.73
C SER A 15 -35.08 -7.38 -2.16
N THR A 16 -33.91 -7.73 -1.61
CA THR A 16 -33.76 -8.52 -0.37
C THR A 16 -32.49 -8.06 0.30
N ALA A 17 -32.49 -7.89 1.62
CA ALA A 17 -31.29 -7.56 2.38
C ALA A 17 -30.16 -8.50 1.94
N LYS A 18 -29.04 -7.96 1.45
CA LYS A 18 -27.92 -8.74 0.94
C LYS A 18 -27.34 -9.57 2.08
N THR A 19 -27.67 -10.85 2.13
CA THR A 19 -27.27 -11.73 3.22
C THR A 19 -25.92 -12.38 2.91
N VAL A 20 -24.94 -12.13 3.75
CA VAL A 20 -23.63 -12.79 3.76
C VAL A 20 -23.65 -13.83 4.87
N ILE A 21 -23.34 -15.08 4.54
CA ILE A 21 -23.34 -16.19 5.48
C ILE A 21 -21.92 -16.73 5.66
N THR A 22 -21.55 -16.97 6.92
CA THR A 22 -20.35 -17.71 7.29
C THR A 22 -20.64 -18.67 8.45
N HIS A 23 -19.66 -19.49 8.84
CA HIS A 23 -19.84 -20.45 9.92
C HIS A 23 -20.01 -19.77 11.30
N ASN A 24 -20.68 -20.46 12.20
CA ASN A 24 -20.74 -20.12 13.63
C ASN A 24 -19.65 -20.88 14.41
N GLY A 25 -19.51 -20.58 15.69
CA GLY A 25 -18.47 -21.11 16.57
C GLY A 25 -17.25 -20.18 16.65
N LEU A 26 -16.05 -20.74 16.80
CA LEU A 26 -14.82 -19.95 16.74
C LEU A 26 -14.71 -19.25 15.38
N PHE A 27 -14.21 -18.04 15.39
CA PHE A 27 -13.95 -17.31 14.15
C PHE A 27 -12.47 -16.98 14.02
N HIS A 28 -12.05 -16.84 12.76
CA HIS A 28 -10.67 -16.66 12.34
C HIS A 28 -10.50 -15.36 11.53
N ALA A 29 -9.29 -15.06 11.13
CA ALA A 29 -9.01 -13.93 10.27
C ALA A 29 -9.61 -14.11 8.87
N ASP A 30 -9.72 -15.34 8.39
CA ASP A 30 -10.17 -15.69 7.07
C ASP A 30 -11.58 -15.15 6.77
N GLU A 31 -12.58 -15.68 7.43
CA GLU A 31 -13.98 -15.28 7.19
C GLU A 31 -14.27 -13.86 7.72
N THR A 32 -13.49 -13.36 8.70
CA THR A 32 -13.68 -11.98 9.16
C THR A 32 -13.20 -10.95 8.13
N PHE A 33 -12.05 -11.16 7.46
CA PHE A 33 -11.61 -10.33 6.34
C PHE A 33 -12.53 -10.47 5.13
N GLY A 34 -12.91 -11.70 4.75
CA GLY A 34 -13.84 -11.93 3.66
C GLY A 34 -15.18 -11.20 3.87
N THR A 35 -15.72 -11.26 5.11
CA THR A 35 -16.93 -10.53 5.50
C THR A 35 -16.72 -9.02 5.46
N ALA A 36 -15.55 -8.52 5.88
CA ALA A 36 -15.22 -7.09 5.84
C ALA A 36 -15.16 -6.56 4.40
N PHE A 37 -14.49 -7.28 3.49
CA PHE A 37 -14.46 -6.93 2.06
C PHE A 37 -15.85 -6.87 1.44
N LEU A 38 -16.67 -7.90 1.68
CA LEU A 38 -18.05 -7.94 1.18
C LEU A 38 -18.90 -6.82 1.77
N SER A 39 -18.76 -6.52 3.06
CA SER A 39 -19.49 -5.44 3.72
C SER A 39 -19.14 -4.07 3.14
N LEU A 40 -17.86 -3.81 2.86
CA LEU A 40 -17.41 -2.58 2.19
C LEU A 40 -17.95 -2.48 0.75
N LEU A 41 -17.95 -3.60 0.02
CA LEU A 41 -18.44 -3.63 -1.35
C LEU A 41 -19.96 -3.44 -1.44
N LEU A 42 -20.71 -4.18 -0.62
CA LEU A 42 -22.17 -4.24 -0.68
C LEU A 42 -22.86 -3.08 0.05
N GLY A 43 -22.18 -2.44 1.01
CA GLY A 43 -22.67 -1.27 1.75
C GLY A 43 -23.42 -1.63 3.04
N SER A 44 -24.11 -0.63 3.61
CA SER A 44 -24.74 -0.71 4.94
C SER A 44 -25.96 -1.65 5.08
N GLU A 45 -26.49 -2.14 3.96
CA GLU A 45 -27.66 -3.03 3.97
C GLU A 45 -27.29 -4.52 4.06
N VAL A 46 -26.02 -4.83 4.31
CA VAL A 46 -25.55 -6.20 4.46
C VAL A 46 -25.99 -6.77 5.80
N ARG A 47 -26.69 -7.90 5.76
CA ARG A 47 -26.96 -8.72 6.92
C ARG A 47 -25.98 -9.88 6.98
N VAL A 48 -25.16 -9.95 8.01
CA VAL A 48 -24.26 -11.08 8.25
C VAL A 48 -24.97 -12.10 9.16
N VAL A 49 -24.94 -13.37 8.77
CA VAL A 49 -25.52 -14.49 9.55
C VAL A 49 -24.45 -15.56 9.71
N ARG A 50 -24.21 -15.97 10.95
CA ARG A 50 -23.23 -17.02 11.27
C ARG A 50 -24.00 -18.33 11.56
N THR A 51 -23.84 -19.32 10.69
CA THR A 51 -24.61 -20.58 10.81
C THR A 51 -23.93 -21.72 10.00
N ARG A 52 -24.23 -22.97 10.40
CA ARG A 52 -23.90 -24.17 9.62
C ARG A 52 -25.19 -24.90 9.15
N ASN A 53 -26.36 -24.24 9.25
CA ASN A 53 -27.62 -24.81 8.77
C ASN A 53 -27.65 -24.81 7.23
N PRO A 54 -27.73 -25.98 6.57
CA PRO A 54 -27.66 -26.08 5.10
C PRO A 54 -28.78 -25.31 4.39
N GLN A 55 -30.00 -25.30 4.92
CA GLN A 55 -31.13 -24.60 4.31
C GLN A 55 -30.89 -23.07 4.30
N VAL A 56 -30.33 -22.54 5.39
CA VAL A 56 -30.00 -21.11 5.48
C VAL A 56 -28.85 -20.74 4.57
N ILE A 57 -27.85 -21.64 4.42
CA ILE A 57 -26.72 -21.46 3.52
C ILE A 57 -27.17 -21.44 2.07
N GLU A 58 -28.10 -22.34 1.68
CA GLU A 58 -28.64 -22.41 0.32
C GLU A 58 -29.36 -21.12 -0.10
N GLU A 59 -30.06 -20.47 0.84
CA GLU A 59 -30.79 -19.22 0.63
C GLU A 59 -29.88 -17.98 0.67
N ALA A 60 -28.58 -18.13 0.95
CA ALA A 60 -27.65 -17.02 1.07
C ALA A 60 -27.46 -16.28 -0.26
N CYS A 61 -27.33 -14.97 -0.21
CA CYS A 61 -26.81 -14.19 -1.32
C CYS A 61 -25.35 -14.55 -1.60
N VAL A 62 -24.52 -14.56 -0.52
CA VAL A 62 -23.11 -14.98 -0.58
C VAL A 62 -22.83 -15.87 0.64
N ALA A 63 -22.17 -17.00 0.44
CA ALA A 63 -21.64 -17.81 1.53
C ALA A 63 -20.12 -17.93 1.41
N LEU A 64 -19.40 -17.72 2.52
CA LEU A 64 -17.95 -17.84 2.60
C LEU A 64 -17.55 -18.66 3.81
N ASP A 65 -16.50 -19.46 3.65
CA ASP A 65 -15.94 -20.33 4.68
C ASP A 65 -16.98 -21.27 5.32
N VAL A 66 -17.98 -21.67 4.55
CA VAL A 66 -19.07 -22.56 5.00
C VAL A 66 -19.82 -23.14 3.79
N GLY A 67 -20.31 -24.34 3.97
CA GLY A 67 -21.19 -25.02 2.97
C GLY A 67 -20.48 -26.07 2.13
N GLY A 68 -19.17 -26.17 2.18
CA GLY A 68 -18.40 -27.20 1.48
C GLY A 68 -18.41 -27.05 -0.04
N GLU A 69 -18.67 -25.84 -0.59
CA GLU A 69 -18.74 -25.58 -2.01
C GLU A 69 -17.93 -24.35 -2.41
N TYR A 70 -17.13 -24.47 -3.47
CA TYR A 70 -16.56 -23.32 -4.17
C TYR A 70 -17.16 -23.26 -5.57
N ASP A 71 -18.02 -22.28 -5.77
CA ASP A 71 -18.66 -21.98 -7.06
C ASP A 71 -18.93 -20.47 -7.16
N ASN A 72 -18.15 -19.78 -7.99
CA ASN A 72 -18.30 -18.35 -8.19
C ASN A 72 -19.64 -17.96 -8.82
N ALA A 73 -20.23 -18.82 -9.67
CA ALA A 73 -21.53 -18.53 -10.29
C ALA A 73 -22.68 -18.56 -9.27
N LYS A 74 -22.52 -19.32 -8.21
CA LYS A 74 -23.47 -19.41 -7.09
C LYS A 74 -23.11 -18.49 -5.91
N LEU A 75 -22.00 -17.78 -5.98
CA LEU A 75 -21.43 -16.96 -4.89
C LEU A 75 -21.17 -17.79 -3.63
N ARG A 76 -20.52 -18.95 -3.81
CA ARG A 76 -20.09 -19.86 -2.76
C ARG A 76 -18.57 -19.90 -2.69
N TYR A 77 -17.99 -19.61 -1.55
CA TYR A 77 -16.54 -19.39 -1.37
C TYR A 77 -16.04 -20.14 -0.13
N ASP A 78 -16.27 -21.45 -0.12
CA ASP A 78 -15.67 -22.35 0.87
C ASP A 78 -14.46 -23.04 0.24
N HIS A 79 -13.43 -23.35 1.02
CA HIS A 79 -12.18 -23.97 0.57
C HIS A 79 -11.91 -25.33 1.24
N HIS A 80 -12.85 -25.81 2.06
CA HIS A 80 -12.70 -27.06 2.85
C HIS A 80 -12.94 -28.34 2.04
N GLN A 81 -13.24 -28.27 0.75
CA GLN A 81 -13.41 -29.45 -0.08
C GLN A 81 -12.09 -30.20 -0.24
N ARG A 82 -12.15 -31.54 -0.22
CA ARG A 82 -10.98 -32.39 -0.36
C ARG A 82 -10.20 -32.15 -1.65
N GLU A 83 -10.93 -31.83 -2.72
CA GLU A 83 -10.41 -31.59 -4.06
C GLU A 83 -9.97 -30.16 -4.31
N PHE A 84 -10.16 -29.26 -3.32
CA PHE A 84 -9.79 -27.85 -3.46
C PHE A 84 -8.26 -27.69 -3.46
N THR A 85 -7.71 -27.17 -4.56
CA THR A 85 -6.26 -27.05 -4.77
C THR A 85 -5.85 -25.65 -5.26
N ASP A 86 -6.79 -24.71 -5.34
CA ASP A 86 -6.51 -23.37 -5.81
C ASP A 86 -5.47 -22.66 -4.93
N VAL A 87 -4.58 -21.94 -5.58
CA VAL A 87 -3.51 -21.17 -4.94
C VAL A 87 -3.53 -19.72 -5.39
N HIS A 88 -2.90 -18.85 -4.64
CA HIS A 88 -2.60 -17.49 -5.09
C HIS A 88 -1.66 -17.54 -6.30
N GLU A 89 -1.92 -16.69 -7.29
CA GLU A 89 -1.19 -16.69 -8.56
C GLU A 89 0.32 -16.55 -8.34
N GLY A 90 1.08 -17.41 -9.02
CA GLY A 90 2.54 -17.42 -8.93
C GLY A 90 3.12 -17.93 -7.61
N THR A 91 2.31 -18.55 -6.73
CA THR A 91 2.73 -19.03 -5.41
C THR A 91 2.30 -20.48 -5.15
N SER A 92 2.75 -21.03 -4.01
CA SER A 92 2.24 -22.31 -3.46
C SER A 92 1.26 -22.09 -2.30
N VAL A 93 0.87 -20.86 -2.00
CA VAL A 93 -0.06 -20.55 -0.92
C VAL A 93 -1.47 -20.89 -1.37
N LYS A 94 -2.12 -21.82 -0.67
CA LYS A 94 -3.51 -22.18 -0.92
C LYS A 94 -4.42 -21.02 -0.58
N LEU A 95 -5.48 -20.87 -1.38
CA LEU A 95 -6.53 -19.91 -1.05
C LEU A 95 -7.39 -20.42 0.11
N ALA A 96 -7.83 -19.48 0.92
CA ALA A 96 -8.94 -19.64 1.84
C ALA A 96 -10.07 -18.68 1.45
N ALA A 97 -11.09 -18.52 2.26
CA ALA A 97 -12.24 -17.68 1.89
C ALA A 97 -11.86 -16.21 1.69
N CYS A 98 -10.92 -15.68 2.46
CA CYS A 98 -10.40 -14.30 2.30
C CYS A 98 -9.85 -14.08 0.90
N GLY A 99 -8.90 -14.92 0.46
CA GLY A 99 -8.30 -14.84 -0.87
C GLY A 99 -9.31 -15.09 -1.99
N LEU A 100 -10.26 -16.00 -1.80
CA LEU A 100 -11.34 -16.23 -2.77
C LEU A 100 -12.23 -14.99 -2.95
N ILE A 101 -12.66 -14.36 -1.85
CA ILE A 101 -13.43 -13.12 -1.91
C ILE A 101 -12.60 -12.00 -2.57
N TRP A 102 -11.34 -11.87 -2.22
CA TRP A 102 -10.48 -10.85 -2.83
C TRP A 102 -10.26 -11.10 -4.33
N ARG A 103 -10.02 -12.33 -4.74
CA ARG A 103 -9.87 -12.75 -6.15
C ARG A 103 -11.05 -12.29 -7.00
N HIS A 104 -12.28 -12.47 -6.52
CA HIS A 104 -13.48 -12.20 -7.29
C HIS A 104 -14.03 -10.78 -7.14
N PHE A 105 -13.82 -10.14 -6.00
CA PHE A 105 -14.44 -8.86 -5.68
C PHE A 105 -13.47 -7.71 -5.43
N GLY A 106 -12.18 -8.00 -5.27
CA GLY A 106 -11.17 -7.00 -4.91
C GLY A 106 -11.10 -5.84 -5.90
N THR A 107 -11.08 -6.14 -7.20
CA THR A 107 -11.07 -5.11 -8.25
C THR A 107 -12.32 -4.21 -8.18
N CYS A 108 -13.51 -4.81 -7.99
CA CYS A 108 -14.75 -4.05 -7.86
C CYS A 108 -14.74 -3.16 -6.61
N LEU A 109 -14.20 -3.67 -5.49
CA LEU A 109 -14.10 -2.89 -4.26
C LEU A 109 -13.14 -1.71 -4.43
N ILE A 110 -11.97 -1.92 -5.01
CA ILE A 110 -10.99 -0.85 -5.29
C ILE A 110 -11.63 0.21 -6.18
N THR A 111 -12.20 -0.17 -7.32
CA THR A 111 -12.82 0.77 -8.27
C THR A 111 -13.96 1.56 -7.63
N LYS A 112 -14.74 0.93 -6.73
CA LYS A 112 -15.81 1.61 -5.98
C LYS A 112 -15.26 2.66 -5.03
N LEU A 113 -14.17 2.36 -4.31
CA LEU A 113 -13.60 3.22 -3.28
C LEU A 113 -12.66 4.28 -3.85
N HIS A 114 -12.02 3.98 -4.96
CA HIS A 114 -10.99 4.78 -5.63
C HIS A 114 -11.27 4.88 -7.14
N PRO A 115 -12.37 5.55 -7.56
CA PRO A 115 -12.72 5.69 -8.97
C PRO A 115 -11.73 6.55 -9.77
N GLU A 116 -10.83 7.25 -9.10
CA GLU A 116 -9.77 8.07 -9.70
C GLU A 116 -8.59 7.25 -10.24
N LEU A 117 -8.46 5.98 -9.82
CA LEU A 117 -7.34 5.14 -10.24
C LEU A 117 -7.55 4.59 -11.67
N ASP A 118 -6.49 4.57 -12.45
CA ASP A 118 -6.47 3.88 -13.73
C ASP A 118 -6.34 2.35 -13.56
N ILE A 119 -6.48 1.61 -14.68
CA ILE A 119 -6.51 0.13 -14.67
C ILE A 119 -5.21 -0.46 -14.09
N GLU A 120 -4.06 0.10 -14.42
CA GLU A 120 -2.76 -0.40 -13.92
C GLU A 120 -2.59 -0.11 -12.42
N GLN A 121 -3.04 1.05 -11.98
CA GLN A 121 -3.04 1.41 -10.56
C GLN A 121 -4.00 0.50 -9.75
N VAL A 122 -5.18 0.21 -10.27
CA VAL A 122 -6.13 -0.75 -9.66
C VAL A 122 -5.50 -2.14 -9.55
N LYS A 123 -4.81 -2.61 -10.59
CA LYS A 123 -4.11 -3.89 -10.59
C LYS A 123 -2.99 -3.93 -9.55
N THR A 124 -2.16 -2.86 -9.49
CA THR A 124 -1.09 -2.74 -8.50
C THR A 124 -1.62 -2.75 -7.08
N LEU A 125 -2.71 -2.02 -6.83
CA LEU A 125 -3.35 -1.97 -5.53
C LEU A 125 -3.98 -3.32 -5.15
N TRP A 126 -4.60 -4.01 -6.12
CA TRP A 126 -5.12 -5.36 -5.93
C TRP A 126 -4.00 -6.34 -5.51
N GLN A 127 -2.85 -6.30 -6.19
CA GLN A 127 -1.69 -7.12 -5.85
C GLN A 127 -1.14 -6.79 -4.46
N SER A 128 -1.05 -5.51 -4.10
CA SER A 128 -0.58 -5.09 -2.77
C SER A 128 -1.45 -5.65 -1.64
N VAL A 129 -2.78 -5.66 -1.81
CA VAL A 129 -3.70 -6.26 -0.82
C VAL A 129 -3.57 -7.78 -0.80
N ASP A 130 -3.47 -8.41 -1.98
CA ASP A 130 -3.26 -9.86 -2.07
C ASP A 130 -2.01 -10.28 -1.30
N GLU A 131 -0.89 -9.60 -1.54
CA GLU A 131 0.41 -9.92 -0.94
C GLU A 131 0.48 -9.59 0.55
N THR A 132 -0.14 -8.50 0.98
CA THR A 132 0.02 -7.97 2.34
C THR A 132 -1.06 -8.48 3.30
N ILE A 133 -2.26 -8.77 2.80
CA ILE A 133 -3.42 -9.17 3.62
C ILE A 133 -3.84 -10.60 3.31
N CYS A 134 -4.23 -10.90 2.06
CA CYS A 134 -4.89 -12.16 1.75
C CYS A 134 -3.95 -13.36 1.85
N ARG A 135 -2.77 -13.31 1.24
CA ARG A 135 -1.81 -14.42 1.30
C ARG A 135 -1.37 -14.77 2.72
N PRO A 136 -1.01 -13.81 3.61
CA PRO A 136 -0.69 -14.14 5.00
C PRO A 136 -1.86 -14.73 5.79
N VAL A 137 -3.09 -14.28 5.54
CA VAL A 137 -4.29 -14.81 6.18
C VAL A 137 -4.55 -16.24 5.71
N ASP A 138 -4.61 -16.46 4.41
CA ASP A 138 -4.87 -17.76 3.80
C ASP A 138 -3.78 -18.79 4.13
N LEU A 139 -2.50 -18.36 4.18
CA LEU A 139 -1.38 -19.21 4.58
C LEU A 139 -1.54 -19.74 6.01
N GLN A 140 -1.98 -18.88 6.94
CA GLN A 140 -2.22 -19.27 8.33
C GLN A 140 -3.45 -20.15 8.48
N ASP A 141 -4.53 -19.83 7.76
CA ASP A 141 -5.78 -20.56 7.81
C ASP A 141 -5.60 -22.00 7.30
N ASN A 142 -4.90 -22.16 6.19
CA ASN A 142 -4.54 -23.49 5.64
C ASN A 142 -3.44 -24.22 6.43
N GLY A 143 -2.92 -23.66 7.52
CA GLY A 143 -1.84 -24.27 8.30
C GLY A 143 -0.52 -24.45 7.55
N GLN A 144 -0.31 -23.72 6.46
CA GLN A 144 0.88 -23.86 5.60
C GLN A 144 2.13 -23.19 6.17
N GLY A 145 2.00 -22.37 7.20
CA GLY A 145 3.14 -21.68 7.78
C GLY A 145 2.91 -21.05 9.14
N THR A 146 4.02 -20.81 9.83
CA THR A 146 4.04 -20.01 11.06
C THR A 146 5.01 -18.85 10.87
N PHE A 147 4.61 -17.64 11.25
CA PHE A 147 5.48 -16.48 11.20
C PHE A 147 6.43 -16.49 12.41
N LYS A 148 7.63 -17.03 12.20
CA LYS A 148 8.73 -16.94 13.16
C LYS A 148 9.67 -15.84 12.72
N VAL A 149 10.14 -15.03 13.67
CA VAL A 149 11.20 -14.05 13.41
C VAL A 149 12.52 -14.81 13.49
N GLU A 150 13.20 -14.95 12.36
CA GLU A 150 14.48 -15.64 12.28
C GLU A 150 15.54 -14.89 13.10
N GLY A 151 16.28 -15.64 13.92
CA GLY A 151 17.33 -15.07 14.78
C GLY A 151 16.85 -14.32 16.03
N ALA A 152 15.54 -14.32 16.32
CA ALA A 152 14.99 -13.74 17.54
C ALA A 152 14.21 -14.78 18.37
N GLU A 153 14.35 -14.71 19.71
CA GLU A 153 13.52 -15.47 20.65
C GLU A 153 12.16 -14.80 20.83
N ALA A 154 11.51 -14.43 19.70
CA ALA A 154 10.23 -13.74 19.70
C ALA A 154 9.30 -14.34 18.64
N GLN A 155 8.02 -14.38 18.97
CA GLN A 155 6.96 -14.73 18.02
C GLN A 155 6.39 -13.46 17.40
N ALA A 156 6.20 -13.45 16.08
CA ALA A 156 5.52 -12.34 15.42
C ALA A 156 4.06 -12.26 15.87
N LEU A 157 3.60 -11.09 16.28
CA LEU A 157 2.19 -10.84 16.48
C LEU A 157 1.49 -10.78 15.13
N THR A 158 0.59 -11.70 14.85
CA THR A 158 -0.16 -11.77 13.60
C THR A 158 -1.58 -11.25 13.77
N VAL A 159 -2.20 -10.85 12.66
CA VAL A 159 -3.61 -10.45 12.66
C VAL A 159 -4.53 -11.61 13.07
N SER A 160 -4.19 -12.84 12.72
CA SER A 160 -4.95 -14.02 13.15
C SER A 160 -4.92 -14.20 14.68
N MET A 161 -3.78 -13.93 15.34
CA MET A 161 -3.71 -13.91 16.81
C MET A 161 -4.55 -12.79 17.41
N MET A 162 -4.55 -11.62 16.78
CA MET A 162 -5.40 -10.50 17.21
C MET A 162 -6.88 -10.87 17.10
N VAL A 163 -7.31 -11.39 15.97
CA VAL A 163 -8.71 -11.83 15.74
C VAL A 163 -9.11 -12.93 16.73
N ALA A 164 -8.26 -13.95 16.91
CA ALA A 164 -8.52 -15.05 17.85
C ALA A 164 -8.76 -14.59 19.30
N ALA A 165 -8.12 -13.49 19.72
CA ALA A 165 -8.27 -12.93 21.05
C ALA A 165 -9.67 -12.35 21.34
N PHE A 166 -10.50 -12.12 20.32
CA PHE A 166 -11.87 -11.65 20.48
C PHE A 166 -12.89 -12.77 20.71
N ASN A 167 -12.52 -14.03 20.43
CA ASN A 167 -13.43 -15.16 20.65
C ASN A 167 -13.86 -15.27 22.11
N GLN A 168 -15.14 -15.51 22.31
CA GLN A 168 -15.74 -15.64 23.64
C GLN A 168 -15.57 -17.06 24.20
N GLN A 169 -15.69 -17.21 25.52
CA GLN A 169 -15.65 -18.53 26.16
C GLN A 169 -16.79 -19.44 25.66
N ASP A 170 -18.01 -18.90 25.59
CA ASP A 170 -19.13 -19.56 24.91
C ASP A 170 -19.21 -19.14 23.45
N ILE A 171 -18.64 -19.97 22.59
CA ILE A 171 -18.50 -19.74 21.15
C ILE A 171 -19.82 -19.79 20.36
N TYR A 172 -20.91 -20.18 21.00
CA TYR A 172 -22.26 -20.22 20.39
C TYR A 172 -23.21 -19.18 20.98
N SER A 173 -22.72 -18.33 21.86
CA SER A 173 -23.52 -17.27 22.48
C SER A 173 -23.76 -16.10 21.51
N PRO A 174 -24.79 -15.29 21.72
CA PRO A 174 -24.97 -14.02 21.00
C PRO A 174 -23.77 -13.07 21.13
N ALA A 175 -23.07 -13.11 22.28
CA ALA A 175 -21.84 -12.32 22.49
C ALA A 175 -20.70 -12.69 21.52
N GLN A 176 -20.66 -13.95 21.06
CA GLN A 176 -19.71 -14.39 20.04
C GLN A 176 -19.99 -13.73 18.69
N ASP A 177 -21.25 -13.63 18.29
CA ASP A 177 -21.64 -12.97 17.04
C ASP A 177 -21.42 -11.45 17.11
N GLU A 178 -21.65 -10.84 18.28
CA GLU A 178 -21.30 -9.44 18.51
C GLU A 178 -19.79 -9.20 18.44
N ALA A 179 -18.99 -10.11 19.00
CA ALA A 179 -17.53 -10.04 18.95
C ALA A 179 -17.03 -10.19 17.49
N PHE A 180 -17.59 -11.12 16.72
CA PHE A 180 -17.32 -11.27 15.30
C PHE A 180 -17.58 -9.96 14.54
N MET A 181 -18.76 -9.38 14.68
CA MET A 181 -19.10 -8.12 14.02
C MET A 181 -18.21 -6.96 14.45
N ARG A 182 -17.78 -6.92 15.70
CA ARG A 182 -16.81 -5.92 16.18
C ARG A 182 -15.47 -6.05 15.47
N VAL A 183 -14.97 -7.27 15.29
CA VAL A 183 -13.74 -7.52 14.53
C VAL A 183 -13.93 -7.13 13.06
N VAL A 184 -15.05 -7.48 12.44
CA VAL A 184 -15.37 -7.06 11.07
C VAL A 184 -15.30 -5.54 10.92
N GLU A 185 -15.84 -4.75 11.85
CA GLU A 185 -15.78 -3.29 11.79
C GLU A 185 -14.33 -2.77 11.96
N ILE A 186 -13.53 -3.35 12.85
CA ILE A 186 -12.10 -3.00 12.99
C ILE A 186 -11.35 -3.29 11.68
N LEU A 187 -11.59 -4.45 11.06
CA LEU A 187 -10.94 -4.83 9.81
C LEU A 187 -11.40 -3.96 8.63
N LYS A 188 -12.66 -3.55 8.57
CA LYS A 188 -13.14 -2.58 7.58
C LYS A 188 -12.36 -1.27 7.67
N GLU A 189 -12.16 -0.76 8.89
CA GLU A 189 -11.39 0.47 9.11
C GLU A 189 -9.92 0.30 8.69
N TYR A 190 -9.32 -0.83 9.03
CA TYR A 190 -7.97 -1.19 8.58
C TYR A 190 -7.86 -1.24 7.05
N ILE A 191 -8.77 -1.95 6.37
CA ILE A 191 -8.81 -2.08 4.91
C ILE A 191 -8.94 -0.71 4.25
N LEU A 192 -9.87 0.13 4.71
CA LEU A 192 -10.08 1.48 4.16
C LEU A 192 -8.83 2.36 4.30
N ASN A 193 -8.16 2.31 5.45
CA ASN A 193 -6.94 3.07 5.66
C ASN A 193 -5.77 2.53 4.82
N PHE A 194 -5.63 1.21 4.70
CA PHE A 194 -4.63 0.57 3.86
C PHE A 194 -4.82 0.97 2.40
N LEU A 195 -6.02 0.78 1.83
CA LEU A 195 -6.34 1.13 0.45
C LEU A 195 -6.10 2.60 0.17
N ARG A 196 -6.54 3.49 1.06
CA ARG A 196 -6.30 4.95 0.93
C ARG A 196 -4.82 5.28 0.92
N SER A 197 -4.04 4.68 1.81
CA SER A 197 -2.59 4.93 1.90
C SER A 197 -1.87 4.49 0.62
N GLU A 198 -2.16 3.29 0.14
CA GLU A 198 -1.55 2.77 -1.08
C GLU A 198 -2.03 3.51 -2.34
N ALA A 199 -3.32 3.86 -2.44
CA ALA A 199 -3.82 4.67 -3.54
C ALA A 199 -3.14 6.05 -3.59
N ASN A 200 -3.01 6.72 -2.45
CA ASN A 200 -2.29 7.99 -2.35
C ASN A 200 -0.84 7.85 -2.79
N LYS A 201 -0.17 6.78 -2.40
CA LYS A 201 1.21 6.50 -2.80
C LYS A 201 1.33 6.35 -4.33
N LEU A 202 0.42 5.60 -4.95
CA LEU A 202 0.41 5.43 -6.42
C LEU A 202 0.19 6.77 -7.14
N GLN A 203 -0.69 7.64 -6.63
CA GLN A 203 -0.89 8.97 -7.18
C GLN A 203 0.37 9.84 -7.06
N LEU A 204 1.02 9.83 -5.88
CA LEU A 204 2.25 10.59 -5.68
C LEU A 204 3.41 10.09 -6.55
N LEU A 205 3.50 8.78 -6.81
CA LEU A 205 4.48 8.21 -7.73
C LEU A 205 4.24 8.69 -9.17
N LYS A 206 2.99 8.68 -9.61
CA LYS A 206 2.61 9.20 -10.94
C LYS A 206 2.94 10.69 -11.09
N GLU A 207 2.59 11.52 -10.09
CA GLU A 207 2.96 12.93 -10.08
C GLU A 207 4.48 13.13 -10.12
N ALA A 208 5.24 12.28 -9.42
CA ALA A 208 6.71 12.33 -9.45
C ALA A 208 7.26 12.02 -10.86
N GLU A 209 6.74 10.99 -11.50
CA GLU A 209 7.13 10.65 -12.90
C GLU A 209 6.83 11.80 -13.87
N GLU A 210 5.64 12.40 -13.76
CA GLU A 210 5.25 13.54 -14.60
C GLU A 210 6.16 14.74 -14.36
N ALA A 211 6.48 15.06 -13.10
CA ALA A 211 7.39 16.16 -12.75
C ALA A 211 8.81 15.94 -13.26
N VAL A 212 9.31 14.69 -13.22
CA VAL A 212 10.62 14.31 -13.75
C VAL A 212 10.64 14.45 -15.27
N LYS A 213 9.65 13.91 -15.97
CA LYS A 213 9.53 13.99 -17.44
C LYS A 213 9.45 15.43 -17.93
N ALA A 214 8.71 16.29 -17.21
CA ALA A 214 8.58 17.71 -17.57
C ALA A 214 9.89 18.51 -17.44
N GLN A 215 10.88 18.00 -16.69
CA GLN A 215 12.14 18.69 -16.40
C GLN A 215 13.38 17.94 -16.93
N LEU A 216 13.20 16.99 -17.84
CA LEU A 216 14.32 16.30 -18.50
C LEU A 216 15.30 17.32 -19.10
N GLY A 217 16.61 17.07 -18.94
CA GLY A 217 17.68 18.00 -19.35
C GLY A 217 18.09 19.01 -18.26
N SER A 218 17.34 19.12 -17.16
CA SER A 218 17.76 19.90 -15.99
C SER A 218 18.67 19.08 -15.10
N ARG A 219 19.63 19.74 -14.44
CA ARG A 219 20.44 19.11 -13.39
C ARG A 219 19.79 19.21 -12.00
N VAL A 220 18.78 20.06 -11.85
CA VAL A 220 18.02 20.26 -10.61
C VAL A 220 16.56 19.98 -10.88
N LEU A 221 16.00 18.96 -10.21
CA LEU A 221 14.56 18.73 -10.16
C LEU A 221 13.93 19.66 -9.14
N VAL A 222 12.97 20.46 -9.56
CA VAL A 222 12.20 21.34 -8.66
C VAL A 222 10.79 20.82 -8.51
N LEU A 223 10.36 20.59 -7.27
CA LEU A 223 9.04 20.08 -6.95
C LEU A 223 8.28 21.11 -6.10
N ASP A 224 6.97 21.26 -6.34
CA ASP A 224 6.11 22.17 -5.59
C ASP A 224 5.71 21.63 -4.20
N LYS A 225 5.91 20.32 -4.01
CA LYS A 225 5.72 19.59 -2.75
C LYS A 225 6.67 18.39 -2.71
N PHE A 226 6.83 17.78 -1.55
CA PHE A 226 7.54 16.49 -1.49
C PHE A 226 6.78 15.42 -2.30
N LEU A 227 7.49 14.76 -3.22
CA LEU A 227 7.04 13.60 -3.98
C LEU A 227 8.06 12.46 -3.81
N PRO A 228 7.66 11.18 -3.94
CA PRO A 228 8.57 10.05 -3.92
C PRO A 228 9.34 9.92 -5.26
N TYR A 229 10.17 10.90 -5.57
CA TYR A 229 10.82 11.11 -6.85
C TYR A 229 11.97 10.13 -7.18
N ARG A 230 12.49 9.40 -6.17
CA ARG A 230 13.77 8.68 -6.27
C ARG A 230 13.80 7.70 -7.44
N GLU A 231 12.82 6.82 -7.53
CA GLU A 231 12.74 5.81 -8.58
C GLU A 231 12.62 6.45 -9.98
N ALA A 232 11.72 7.42 -10.12
CA ALA A 232 11.52 8.14 -11.38
C ALA A 232 12.79 8.86 -11.84
N VAL A 233 13.51 9.51 -10.92
CA VAL A 233 14.77 10.21 -11.24
C VAL A 233 15.88 9.24 -11.62
N LEU A 234 16.05 8.14 -10.88
CA LEU A 234 17.08 7.15 -11.20
C LEU A 234 16.84 6.50 -12.56
N LYS A 235 15.59 6.16 -12.86
CA LYS A 235 15.19 5.66 -14.16
C LYS A 235 15.46 6.68 -15.28
N ALA A 236 15.06 7.93 -15.09
CA ALA A 236 15.30 8.99 -16.06
C ALA A 236 16.80 9.21 -16.32
N ASN A 237 17.62 9.20 -15.27
CA ASN A 237 19.08 9.34 -15.38
C ASN A 237 19.74 8.15 -16.11
N ALA A 238 19.20 6.94 -15.95
CA ALA A 238 19.76 5.73 -16.57
C ALA A 238 19.31 5.53 -18.03
N GLU A 239 18.04 5.78 -18.33
CA GLU A 239 17.39 5.31 -19.54
C GLU A 239 16.88 6.44 -20.47
N GLU A 240 16.53 7.60 -19.90
CA GLU A 240 15.81 8.67 -20.61
C GLU A 240 16.67 9.92 -20.87
N GLY A 241 17.99 9.85 -20.67
CA GLY A 241 18.91 10.97 -20.86
C GLY A 241 18.80 12.07 -19.81
N GLY A 242 18.21 11.75 -18.65
CA GLY A 242 18.16 12.64 -17.48
C GLY A 242 19.56 12.95 -16.95
N GLN A 243 19.72 14.12 -16.37
CA GLN A 243 21.00 14.58 -15.78
C GLN A 243 20.79 15.15 -14.38
N PHE A 244 19.76 14.70 -13.68
CA PHE A 244 19.44 15.20 -12.34
C PHE A 244 20.53 14.83 -11.32
N ASP A 245 21.08 15.84 -10.68
CA ASP A 245 22.09 15.72 -9.63
C ASP A 245 21.49 16.04 -8.25
N LEU A 246 20.51 16.96 -8.21
CA LEU A 246 19.86 17.46 -7.01
C LEU A 246 18.36 17.55 -7.23
N VAL A 247 17.63 17.47 -6.12
CA VAL A 247 16.20 17.82 -6.05
C VAL A 247 16.00 18.89 -5.00
N THR A 248 15.05 19.81 -5.25
CA THR A 248 14.60 20.81 -4.28
C THR A 248 13.09 20.81 -4.18
N TYR A 249 12.58 20.91 -2.94
CA TYR A 249 11.17 20.90 -2.63
C TYR A 249 10.87 21.63 -1.32
N PRO A 250 9.68 22.24 -1.14
CA PRO A 250 9.31 22.94 0.08
C PRO A 250 9.01 21.95 1.20
N ALA A 251 9.45 22.30 2.43
CA ALA A 251 9.16 21.56 3.64
C ALA A 251 9.17 22.51 4.85
N GLN A 252 8.10 22.55 5.62
CA GLN A 252 8.00 23.32 6.89
C GLN A 252 8.39 24.82 6.75
N GLY A 253 7.96 25.46 5.67
CA GLY A 253 8.26 26.89 5.42
C GLY A 253 9.70 27.17 4.96
N GLN A 254 10.42 26.14 4.54
CA GLN A 254 11.78 26.19 4.02
C GLN A 254 11.83 25.38 2.70
N TRP A 255 12.98 25.41 2.03
CA TRP A 255 13.23 24.54 0.87
C TRP A 255 14.36 23.58 1.19
N ASN A 256 14.10 22.31 0.98
CA ASN A 256 15.12 21.27 1.05
C ASN A 256 15.88 21.19 -0.27
N ILE A 257 17.18 20.94 -0.20
CA ILE A 257 18.05 20.57 -1.31
C ILE A 257 18.61 19.21 -0.97
N GLN A 258 18.27 18.21 -1.75
CA GLN A 258 18.69 16.83 -1.53
C GLN A 258 19.48 16.31 -2.71
N THR A 259 20.54 15.57 -2.43
CA THR A 259 21.39 14.96 -3.42
C THR A 259 20.75 13.68 -3.99
N ILE A 260 21.04 13.40 -5.26
CA ILE A 260 20.57 12.19 -5.94
C ILE A 260 21.72 11.18 -5.93
N PRO A 261 21.49 9.94 -5.49
CA PRO A 261 22.50 8.90 -5.53
C PRO A 261 22.86 8.50 -6.97
N VAL A 262 23.98 7.85 -7.14
CA VAL A 262 24.41 7.35 -8.45
C VAL A 262 23.45 6.30 -8.98
N ASP A 263 23.05 5.37 -8.13
CA ASP A 263 22.05 4.34 -8.38
C ASP A 263 21.40 3.88 -7.05
N ASP A 264 20.61 2.83 -7.07
CA ASP A 264 19.89 2.30 -5.90
C ASP A 264 20.50 0.99 -5.36
N THR A 265 21.76 0.69 -5.70
CA THR A 265 22.44 -0.48 -5.17
C THR A 265 22.91 -0.24 -3.73
N PRO A 266 22.96 -1.29 -2.87
CA PRO A 266 23.47 -1.16 -1.51
C PRO A 266 24.88 -0.57 -1.44
N GLU A 267 25.72 -0.87 -2.42
CA GLU A 267 27.11 -0.40 -2.53
C GLU A 267 27.18 1.10 -2.76
N ASN A 268 26.24 1.64 -3.54
CA ASN A 268 26.17 3.05 -3.93
C ASN A 268 25.14 3.87 -3.15
N PHE A 269 24.52 3.29 -2.12
CA PHE A 269 23.46 3.97 -1.36
C PHE A 269 23.91 5.35 -0.81
N TYR A 270 25.18 5.49 -0.46
CA TYR A 270 25.80 6.74 0.02
C TYR A 270 26.58 7.50 -1.07
N SER A 271 26.70 6.94 -2.27
CA SER A 271 27.42 7.57 -3.38
C SER A 271 26.50 8.55 -4.08
N GLN A 272 26.77 9.84 -3.91
CA GLN A 272 25.96 10.91 -4.48
C GLN A 272 26.56 11.39 -5.81
N ARG A 273 25.70 11.72 -6.80
CA ARG A 273 26.13 12.30 -8.08
C ARG A 273 26.84 13.65 -7.85
N VAL A 274 26.29 14.46 -6.95
CA VAL A 274 26.88 15.69 -6.45
C VAL A 274 26.66 15.78 -4.95
N SER A 275 27.71 15.97 -4.18
CA SER A 275 27.61 16.17 -2.73
C SER A 275 27.45 17.64 -2.39
N LEU A 276 26.75 17.95 -1.29
CA LEU A 276 26.73 19.30 -0.72
C LEU A 276 28.16 19.72 -0.29
N PRO A 277 28.52 21.00 -0.34
CA PRO A 277 29.83 21.47 0.06
C PRO A 277 30.21 21.05 1.49
N GLN A 278 31.38 20.47 1.67
CA GLN A 278 31.84 19.95 2.98
C GLN A 278 31.84 21.03 4.08
N ARG A 279 32.11 22.31 3.71
CA ARG A 279 32.05 23.44 4.66
C ARG A 279 30.68 23.60 5.34
N LEU A 280 29.61 23.06 4.76
CA LEU A 280 28.25 23.16 5.28
C LEU A 280 27.85 21.97 6.16
N TRP A 281 28.60 20.86 6.10
CA TRP A 281 28.22 19.61 6.75
C TRP A 281 28.08 19.76 8.26
N GLY A 282 26.94 19.33 8.80
CA GLY A 282 26.64 19.38 10.23
C GLY A 282 26.25 20.76 10.77
N LEU A 283 26.21 21.80 9.92
CA LEU A 283 25.83 23.15 10.37
C LEU A 283 24.34 23.20 10.70
N THR A 284 24.04 23.84 11.83
CA THR A 284 22.68 24.08 12.32
C THR A 284 22.60 25.45 13.03
N GLY A 285 21.39 25.97 13.19
CA GLY A 285 21.13 27.17 13.99
C GLY A 285 21.97 28.39 13.59
N PRO A 286 22.60 29.10 14.55
CA PRO A 286 23.34 30.34 14.27
C PRO A 286 24.54 30.16 13.33
N ASP A 287 25.18 28.99 13.33
CA ASP A 287 26.31 28.74 12.45
C ASP A 287 25.87 28.48 11.01
N ALA A 288 24.77 27.76 10.82
CA ALA A 288 24.17 27.61 9.50
C ALA A 288 23.76 28.97 8.92
N SER A 289 23.16 29.85 9.72
CA SER A 289 22.64 31.13 9.22
C SER A 289 23.72 32.12 8.76
N LYS A 290 25.00 31.86 9.04
CA LYS A 290 26.15 32.61 8.50
C LYS A 290 26.50 32.23 7.07
N GLU A 291 25.97 31.06 6.61
CA GLU A 291 26.24 30.49 5.31
C GLU A 291 25.03 30.70 4.37
N SER A 292 25.32 30.70 3.09
CA SER A 292 24.28 30.79 2.04
C SER A 292 24.62 29.94 0.83
N LEU A 293 23.58 29.56 0.09
CA LEU A 293 23.65 28.91 -1.20
C LEU A 293 22.83 29.72 -2.21
N GLY A 294 23.45 30.20 -3.29
CA GLY A 294 22.79 30.97 -4.33
C GLY A 294 22.03 32.22 -3.81
N GLY A 295 22.45 32.81 -2.68
CA GLY A 295 21.80 33.93 -2.04
C GLY A 295 20.71 33.57 -0.99
N SER A 296 20.37 32.28 -0.88
CA SER A 296 19.43 31.80 0.15
C SER A 296 20.18 31.36 1.41
N ALA A 297 19.77 31.91 2.58
CA ALA A 297 20.44 31.58 3.85
C ALA A 297 20.26 30.10 4.21
N LEU A 298 21.34 29.45 4.64
CA LEU A 298 21.31 28.07 5.11
C LEU A 298 20.60 28.02 6.47
N VAL A 299 19.78 27.00 6.66
CA VAL A 299 19.09 26.69 7.92
C VAL A 299 19.69 25.46 8.59
N PHE A 300 20.02 24.47 7.77
CA PHE A 300 20.52 23.18 8.21
C PHE A 300 21.27 22.48 7.07
N CYS A 301 22.32 21.73 7.42
CA CYS A 301 22.94 20.76 6.53
C CYS A 301 23.26 19.48 7.30
N HIS A 302 22.80 18.36 6.77
CA HIS A 302 23.07 17.06 7.38
C HIS A 302 24.58 16.77 7.42
N LYS A 303 25.03 16.08 8.47
CA LYS A 303 26.46 15.79 8.70
C LYS A 303 27.17 14.98 7.62
N THR A 304 26.40 14.28 6.78
CA THR A 304 26.92 13.51 5.63
C THR A 304 26.72 14.21 4.30
N GLY A 305 26.19 15.46 4.29
CA GLY A 305 26.08 16.29 3.10
C GLY A 305 25.11 15.81 2.04
N PHE A 306 24.08 15.03 2.39
CA PHE A 306 23.07 14.60 1.40
C PHE A 306 21.83 15.47 1.41
N LEU A 307 21.60 16.26 2.44
CA LEU A 307 20.41 17.10 2.63
C LEU A 307 20.79 18.43 3.24
N ALA A 308 20.30 19.53 2.70
CA ALA A 308 20.32 20.85 3.32
C ALA A 308 18.92 21.46 3.28
N ALA A 309 18.65 22.40 4.19
CA ALA A 309 17.49 23.26 4.16
C ALA A 309 17.94 24.73 4.04
N VAL A 310 17.28 25.49 3.17
CA VAL A 310 17.56 26.91 2.94
C VAL A 310 16.29 27.75 3.08
N LYS A 311 16.45 29.02 3.45
CA LYS A 311 15.36 30.01 3.39
C LYS A 311 15.30 30.55 1.96
N ALA A 312 14.32 30.09 1.20
CA ALA A 312 14.02 30.60 -0.12
C ALA A 312 12.53 30.97 -0.17
N ASP A 313 12.22 32.14 -0.73
CA ASP A 313 10.85 32.62 -0.83
C ASP A 313 10.10 32.05 -2.03
N THR A 314 10.84 31.52 -3.00
CA THR A 314 10.29 30.98 -4.26
C THR A 314 11.03 29.72 -4.71
N ALA A 315 10.38 28.92 -5.55
CA ALA A 315 10.96 27.77 -6.23
C ALA A 315 12.22 28.16 -7.05
N GLU A 316 12.20 29.34 -7.66
CA GLU A 316 13.34 29.85 -8.44
C GLU A 316 14.54 30.17 -7.55
N ALA A 317 14.32 30.74 -6.37
CA ALA A 317 15.39 31.00 -5.39
C ALA A 317 15.98 29.66 -4.86
N ALA A 318 15.13 28.65 -4.63
CA ALA A 318 15.55 27.31 -4.24
C ALA A 318 16.33 26.62 -5.35
N ARG A 319 15.91 26.75 -6.62
CA ARG A 319 16.65 26.28 -7.79
C ARG A 319 18.06 26.89 -7.85
N LYS A 320 18.17 28.21 -7.72
CA LYS A 320 19.47 28.91 -7.72
C LYS A 320 20.37 28.45 -6.56
N ALA A 321 19.79 28.15 -5.42
CA ALA A 321 20.55 27.62 -4.29
C ALA A 321 21.11 26.21 -4.61
N ALA A 322 20.33 25.36 -5.24
CA ALA A 322 20.79 24.03 -5.69
C ALA A 322 21.82 24.14 -6.83
N GLU A 323 21.64 25.03 -7.79
CA GLU A 323 22.62 25.28 -8.86
C GLU A 323 23.97 25.78 -8.33
N ALA A 324 23.95 26.56 -7.25
CA ALA A 324 25.19 27.01 -6.59
C ALA A 324 25.97 25.81 -6.01
N VAL A 325 25.30 24.78 -5.50
CA VAL A 325 25.96 23.53 -5.07
C VAL A 325 26.69 22.87 -6.24
N ILE A 326 26.03 22.76 -7.39
CA ILE A 326 26.61 22.12 -8.57
C ILE A 326 27.83 22.92 -9.07
N ALA A 327 27.71 24.25 -9.11
CA ALA A 327 28.80 25.13 -9.53
C ALA A 327 30.02 25.03 -8.60
N GLU A 328 29.79 24.98 -7.27
CA GLU A 328 30.88 24.80 -6.29
C GLU A 328 31.56 23.44 -6.41
N ALA A 329 30.81 22.38 -6.70
CA ALA A 329 31.36 21.03 -6.94
C ALA A 329 32.22 21.00 -8.20
N GLN A 330 31.78 21.62 -9.30
CA GLN A 330 32.52 21.70 -10.55
C GLN A 330 33.82 22.54 -10.45
N ALA A 331 33.82 23.58 -9.62
CA ALA A 331 35.00 24.41 -9.41
C ALA A 331 36.13 23.68 -8.63
N LYS A 332 35.83 22.55 -7.98
CA LYS A 332 36.77 21.75 -7.19
C LYS A 332 37.22 20.46 -7.89
N ALA A 333 36.56 20.11 -8.99
CA ALA A 333 36.93 18.93 -9.82
C ALA A 333 37.95 19.33 -10.90
#